data_a298eda02275bf7de439036b2a3fa2aa
#
_entry.id   a298eda02275bf7de439036b2a3fa2aa
#
_cell.length_a   1.000
_cell.length_b   1.000
_cell.length_c   1.000
_cell.angle_alpha   90.00
_cell.angle_beta   90.00
_cell.angle_gamma   90.00
#
_symmetry.space_group_name_H-M   'P 1'
#
loop_
_entity.id
_entity.type
_entity.pdbx_description
1 polymer ?
#
loop_
_entity_poly.entity_id
_entity_poly.type
_entity_poly.pdbx_seq_one_letter_code
_entity_poly.pdbx_strand_id
1 'polypeptide(L)'
;MPFLEKQRDKTGEKLMGEMYDRIIIGAGLYGLYAARFCGKRGQKVLVLEYDQAPFERATYINQARVHMGYHYPRSLTTAVKSAGYFRRFVEDFGFCIYDQFDQVYATSDKFSWTNARQFMDFCKAAGIRCDEISPSCYFKPGMCDGAFLTQEYTYDAKILQKYYEQELEDLPNVTIVYGARIERIIKKHNSFEVWLHGDVRMEAPFVLNATYASVNQVINKLEGLDHTFFDIKYELCEIILCEPSQALKGAGITVMDGPFFSIMPFGRTGLHSLTSVTFTPHVTSYDEFPSFKCQRGIQSSNFTCSEDNLGNCNRCPHKPDSAWPYMSHLADKYLKDEYTYTYRESLYSMKPILKSSEVDDSRPTAIRVLSEAPVFISVLSGKINTVYDLDEYLM
;
A
#
# COMPACT_ATOMS: atom_id res chain seq x y z
N MET A 1 -16.07 -15.94 25.47
CA MET A 1 -16.77 -14.77 26.05
C MET A 1 -15.94 -13.46 26.16
N PRO A 2 -14.62 -13.40 26.09
CA PRO A 2 -13.91 -12.11 26.16
C PRO A 2 -14.01 -11.25 24.89
N PHE A 3 -14.46 -11.82 23.74
CA PHE A 3 -14.51 -11.12 22.45
C PHE A 3 -15.72 -10.15 22.33
N LEU A 4 -16.84 -10.48 22.96
CA LEU A 4 -18.07 -9.68 22.91
C LEU A 4 -18.04 -8.43 23.81
N GLU A 5 -17.19 -8.41 24.86
CA GLU A 5 -17.09 -7.24 25.75
C GLU A 5 -16.27 -6.07 25.14
N LYS A 6 -15.47 -6.32 24.09
CA LYS A 6 -14.67 -5.29 23.40
C LYS A 6 -15.34 -4.64 22.20
N GLN A 7 -16.54 -5.10 21.81
CA GLN A 7 -17.29 -4.55 20.67
C GLN A 7 -18.35 -3.54 21.18
N ARG A 8 -17.91 -2.56 21.93
CA ARG A 8 -18.72 -1.38 22.29
C ARG A 8 -18.23 -0.18 21.50
N ASP A 9 -19.14 0.69 21.09
CA ASP A 9 -18.77 1.99 20.57
C ASP A 9 -18.10 2.88 21.65
N LYS A 10 -17.70 4.10 21.28
CA LYS A 10 -17.13 5.09 22.23
C LYS A 10 -18.04 5.43 23.41
N THR A 11 -19.34 5.16 23.30
CA THR A 11 -20.35 5.41 24.36
C THR A 11 -20.62 4.18 25.23
N GLY A 12 -20.04 3.02 24.87
CA GLY A 12 -20.22 1.74 25.56
C GLY A 12 -21.48 0.96 25.15
N GLU A 13 -22.18 1.40 24.08
CA GLU A 13 -23.35 0.72 23.53
C GLU A 13 -22.97 -0.49 22.66
N LYS A 14 -23.86 -1.49 22.60
CA LYS A 14 -23.67 -2.68 21.75
C LYS A 14 -23.87 -2.31 20.29
N LEU A 15 -22.89 -2.63 19.44
CA LEU A 15 -22.94 -2.43 17.97
C LEU A 15 -24.00 -3.28 17.24
N MET A 16 -24.81 -4.06 17.95
CA MET A 16 -25.77 -5.00 17.36
C MET A 16 -27.01 -4.29 16.78
N GLY A 17 -27.24 -4.51 15.48
CA GLY A 17 -28.45 -4.03 14.79
C GLY A 17 -28.45 -2.55 14.46
N GLU A 18 -27.31 -1.87 14.58
CA GLU A 18 -27.22 -0.47 14.26
C GLU A 18 -27.18 -0.20 12.76
N MET A 19 -27.84 0.88 12.37
CA MET A 19 -27.79 1.45 11.03
C MET A 19 -26.71 2.54 10.96
N TYR A 20 -25.87 2.45 9.96
CA TYR A 20 -24.86 3.43 9.61
C TYR A 20 -25.18 4.03 8.23
N ASP A 21 -24.66 5.22 7.95
CA ASP A 21 -24.72 5.78 6.59
C ASP A 21 -23.68 5.10 5.69
N ARG A 22 -22.52 4.75 6.29
CA ARG A 22 -21.39 4.17 5.59
C ARG A 22 -20.73 3.07 6.42
N ILE A 23 -20.48 1.90 5.82
CA ILE A 23 -19.57 0.89 6.37
C ILE A 23 -18.33 0.85 5.48
N ILE A 24 -17.15 0.97 6.08
CA ILE A 24 -15.85 0.92 5.41
C ILE A 24 -15.09 -0.28 5.94
N ILE A 25 -14.63 -1.15 5.04
CA ILE A 25 -13.89 -2.36 5.38
C ILE A 25 -12.41 -2.12 5.08
N GLY A 26 -11.57 -2.14 6.14
CA GLY A 26 -10.14 -1.87 6.12
C GLY A 26 -9.78 -0.50 6.67
N ALA A 27 -8.83 -0.45 7.63
CA ALA A 27 -8.27 0.76 8.22
C ALA A 27 -6.85 1.06 7.69
N GLY A 28 -6.60 0.79 6.41
CA GLY A 28 -5.47 1.33 5.66
C GLY A 28 -5.73 2.78 5.25
N LEU A 29 -4.78 3.40 4.51
CA LEU A 29 -4.90 4.80 4.08
C LEU A 29 -6.22 5.09 3.37
N TYR A 30 -6.64 4.27 2.42
CA TYR A 30 -7.86 4.48 1.64
C TYR A 30 -9.12 4.42 2.52
N GLY A 31 -9.17 3.47 3.45
CA GLY A 31 -10.31 3.33 4.36
C GLY A 31 -10.40 4.49 5.35
N LEU A 32 -9.29 4.90 5.97
CA LEU A 32 -9.30 6.01 6.92
C LEU A 32 -9.50 7.37 6.22
N TYR A 33 -8.99 7.54 5.01
CA TYR A 33 -9.32 8.69 4.16
C TYR A 33 -10.82 8.80 3.92
N ALA A 34 -11.46 7.71 3.49
CA ALA A 34 -12.89 7.67 3.28
C ALA A 34 -13.69 7.92 4.57
N ALA A 35 -13.28 7.32 5.69
CA ALA A 35 -13.92 7.51 6.98
C ALA A 35 -13.89 8.98 7.42
N ARG A 36 -12.73 9.64 7.31
CA ARG A 36 -12.58 11.06 7.61
C ARG A 36 -13.41 11.94 6.66
N PHE A 37 -13.38 11.63 5.38
CA PHE A 37 -14.13 12.35 4.35
C PHE A 37 -15.64 12.34 4.63
N CYS A 38 -16.20 11.16 4.92
CA CYS A 38 -17.61 10.97 5.23
C CYS A 38 -17.97 11.51 6.62
N GLY A 39 -17.13 11.25 7.63
CA GLY A 39 -17.35 11.70 9.00
C GLY A 39 -17.40 13.21 9.13
N LYS A 40 -16.51 13.95 8.44
CA LYS A 40 -16.53 15.44 8.38
C LYS A 40 -17.79 16.01 7.70
N ARG A 41 -18.54 15.19 6.98
CA ARG A 41 -19.85 15.56 6.38
C ARG A 41 -21.02 15.18 7.26
N GLY A 42 -20.78 14.76 8.50
CA GLY A 42 -21.81 14.41 9.47
C GLY A 42 -22.41 13.02 9.28
N GLN A 43 -21.88 12.20 8.34
CA GLN A 43 -22.36 10.84 8.12
C GLN A 43 -21.94 9.93 9.27
N LYS A 44 -22.82 9.02 9.70
CA LYS A 44 -22.50 7.98 10.69
C LYS A 44 -21.70 6.86 10.01
N VAL A 45 -20.42 6.75 10.37
CA VAL A 45 -19.47 5.85 9.70
C VAL A 45 -19.01 4.74 10.63
N LEU A 46 -19.01 3.51 10.13
CA LEU A 46 -18.37 2.35 10.78
C LEU A 46 -17.17 1.90 9.95
N VAL A 47 -16.00 1.80 10.57
CA VAL A 47 -14.80 1.19 9.99
C VAL A 47 -14.57 -0.17 10.62
N LEU A 48 -14.44 -1.21 9.79
CA LEU A 48 -14.14 -2.58 10.22
C LEU A 48 -12.72 -2.96 9.80
N GLU A 49 -11.84 -3.16 10.78
CA GLU A 49 -10.44 -3.55 10.55
C GLU A 49 -10.17 -4.96 11.07
N TYR A 50 -9.51 -5.75 10.22
CA TYR A 50 -9.14 -7.13 10.56
C TYR A 50 -8.03 -7.20 11.62
N ASP A 51 -7.02 -6.34 11.53
CA ASP A 51 -5.90 -6.28 12.48
C ASP A 51 -6.28 -5.50 13.76
N GLN A 52 -5.38 -5.42 14.73
CA GLN A 52 -5.65 -4.79 16.03
C GLN A 52 -5.35 -3.29 16.06
N ALA A 53 -4.81 -2.74 14.97
CA ALA A 53 -4.50 -1.33 14.80
C ALA A 53 -4.57 -0.94 13.31
N PRO A 54 -4.69 0.36 12.98
CA PRO A 54 -4.67 0.79 11.60
C PRO A 54 -3.26 0.72 11.03
N PHE A 55 -3.14 0.70 9.69
CA PHE A 55 -1.87 0.75 8.94
C PHE A 55 -0.90 -0.41 9.19
N GLU A 56 -1.36 -1.53 9.72
CA GLU A 56 -0.52 -2.68 10.10
C GLU A 56 0.06 -3.45 8.89
N ARG A 57 -0.41 -3.15 7.66
CA ARG A 57 -0.03 -3.85 6.42
C ARG A 57 0.56 -2.90 5.40
N ALA A 58 0.13 -2.98 4.14
CA ALA A 58 0.71 -2.29 2.99
C ALA A 58 0.83 -0.76 3.12
N THR A 59 0.01 -0.08 3.91
CA THR A 59 0.15 1.36 4.14
C THR A 59 1.45 1.69 4.89
N TYR A 60 1.88 0.85 5.82
CA TYR A 60 3.17 0.98 6.51
C TYR A 60 4.29 0.23 5.76
N ILE A 61 4.00 -0.98 5.27
CA ILE A 61 4.99 -1.88 4.69
C ILE A 61 5.02 -1.70 3.17
N ASN A 62 5.76 -0.71 2.73
CA ASN A 62 6.01 -0.36 1.34
C ASN A 62 7.31 0.45 1.26
N GLN A 63 7.66 0.98 0.09
CA GLN A 63 8.85 1.82 -0.11
C GLN A 63 8.75 3.22 0.52
N ALA A 64 7.65 3.55 1.20
CA ALA A 64 7.35 4.89 1.74
C ALA A 64 7.38 6.03 0.69
N ARG A 65 7.23 5.71 -0.57
CA ARG A 65 7.40 6.64 -1.69
C ARG A 65 6.13 7.42 -2.01
N VAL A 66 6.25 8.73 -2.14
CA VAL A 66 5.23 9.59 -2.74
C VAL A 66 5.57 9.74 -4.22
N HIS A 67 4.85 9.02 -5.06
CA HIS A 67 5.19 8.89 -6.48
C HIS A 67 4.93 10.16 -7.28
N MET A 68 5.98 10.66 -7.96
CA MET A 68 5.88 11.68 -9.01
C MET A 68 5.73 11.07 -10.42
N GLY A 69 5.98 9.76 -10.56
CA GLY A 69 5.81 9.06 -11.83
C GLY A 69 7.07 8.47 -12.45
N TYR A 70 8.26 8.81 -11.97
CA TYR A 70 9.54 8.37 -12.56
C TYR A 70 9.69 6.86 -12.70
N HIS A 71 9.04 6.11 -11.84
CA HIS A 71 9.13 4.65 -11.79
C HIS A 71 8.42 3.93 -12.95
N TYR A 72 7.76 4.68 -13.85
CA TYR A 72 6.91 4.14 -14.90
C TYR A 72 7.27 4.65 -16.30
N PRO A 73 8.54 4.48 -16.77
CA PRO A 73 8.97 5.03 -18.05
C PRO A 73 8.24 4.40 -19.27
N ARG A 74 7.61 3.23 -19.06
CA ARG A 74 6.82 2.54 -20.07
C ARG A 74 5.31 2.82 -20.00
N SER A 75 4.85 3.64 -19.02
CA SER A 75 3.44 3.99 -18.83
C SER A 75 3.26 5.49 -18.55
N LEU A 76 3.24 6.28 -19.64
CA LEU A 76 3.10 7.74 -19.55
C LEU A 76 1.81 8.16 -18.82
N THR A 77 0.70 7.47 -19.04
CA THR A 77 -0.59 7.76 -18.39
C THR A 77 -0.50 7.58 -16.88
N THR A 78 0.19 6.53 -16.42
CA THR A 78 0.44 6.28 -15.00
C THR A 78 1.33 7.36 -14.38
N ALA A 79 2.37 7.80 -15.13
CA ALA A 79 3.27 8.86 -14.68
C ALA A 79 2.54 10.19 -14.52
N VAL A 80 1.82 10.63 -15.56
CA VAL A 80 1.06 11.89 -15.56
C VAL A 80 0.00 11.91 -14.44
N LYS A 81 -0.74 10.82 -14.23
CA LYS A 81 -1.71 10.71 -13.13
C LYS A 81 -1.02 10.82 -11.76
N SER A 82 0.13 10.17 -11.59
CA SER A 82 0.89 10.24 -10.34
C SER A 82 1.39 11.65 -10.06
N ALA A 83 1.94 12.34 -11.08
CA ALA A 83 2.38 13.73 -10.98
C ALA A 83 1.22 14.68 -10.64
N GLY A 84 0.04 14.47 -11.23
CA GLY A 84 -1.14 15.27 -10.94
C GLY A 84 -1.58 15.25 -9.48
N TYR A 85 -1.46 14.10 -8.81
CA TYR A 85 -1.81 13.98 -7.39
C TYR A 85 -0.65 14.26 -6.43
N PHE A 86 0.58 14.28 -6.91
CA PHE A 86 1.77 14.47 -6.06
C PHE A 86 1.68 15.78 -5.26
N ARG A 87 1.39 16.90 -5.95
CA ARG A 87 1.31 18.21 -5.31
C ARG A 87 0.22 18.24 -4.25
N ARG A 88 -0.99 17.79 -4.58
CA ARG A 88 -2.12 17.75 -3.63
C ARG A 88 -1.76 16.88 -2.40
N PHE A 89 -1.12 15.72 -2.62
CA PHE A 89 -0.73 14.86 -1.51
C PHE A 89 0.31 15.52 -0.59
N VAL A 90 1.28 16.23 -1.16
CA VAL A 90 2.29 16.97 -0.39
C VAL A 90 1.66 18.16 0.36
N GLU A 91 0.71 18.86 -0.24
CA GLU A 91 -0.04 19.95 0.41
C GLU A 91 -0.91 19.43 1.57
N ASP A 92 -1.65 18.33 1.37
CA ASP A 92 -2.54 17.76 2.38
C ASP A 92 -1.80 17.04 3.53
N PHE A 93 -0.67 16.41 3.23
CA PHE A 93 0.06 15.53 4.16
C PHE A 93 1.51 15.96 4.41
N GLY A 94 1.85 17.22 4.14
CA GLY A 94 3.22 17.76 4.31
C GLY A 94 3.83 17.51 5.69
N PHE A 95 3.01 17.41 6.73
CA PHE A 95 3.46 17.11 8.09
C PHE A 95 4.14 15.74 8.24
N CYS A 96 3.84 14.77 7.39
CA CYS A 96 4.47 13.44 7.38
C CYS A 96 5.43 13.22 6.20
N ILE A 97 5.58 14.20 5.30
CA ILE A 97 6.51 14.11 4.17
C ILE A 97 7.94 14.33 4.63
N TYR A 98 8.87 13.58 4.05
CA TYR A 98 10.31 13.80 4.14
C TYR A 98 10.87 14.04 2.73
N ASP A 99 11.44 15.21 2.51
CA ASP A 99 11.94 15.75 1.25
C ASP A 99 13.41 16.25 1.33
N GLN A 100 14.06 16.07 2.49
CA GLN A 100 15.40 16.57 2.75
C GLN A 100 16.48 15.57 2.31
N PHE A 101 16.41 15.16 1.05
CA PHE A 101 17.41 14.27 0.44
C PHE A 101 17.38 14.42 -1.10
N ASP A 102 18.47 14.06 -1.73
CA ASP A 102 18.58 13.99 -3.19
C ASP A 102 17.99 12.67 -3.68
N GLN A 103 16.91 12.73 -4.46
CA GLN A 103 16.37 11.54 -5.11
C GLN A 103 17.03 11.35 -6.48
N VAL A 104 17.82 10.31 -6.60
CA VAL A 104 18.55 9.95 -7.81
C VAL A 104 17.89 8.76 -8.50
N TYR A 105 17.51 8.94 -9.75
CA TYR A 105 17.16 7.85 -10.65
C TYR A 105 18.33 7.60 -11.59
N ALA A 106 18.60 6.33 -11.89
CA ALA A 106 19.64 5.95 -12.83
C ALA A 106 19.17 4.84 -13.76
N THR A 107 19.67 4.86 -14.96
CA THR A 107 19.52 3.78 -15.94
C THR A 107 20.80 2.96 -15.98
N SER A 108 20.67 1.63 -15.98
CA SER A 108 21.82 0.74 -16.03
C SER A 108 22.40 0.68 -17.43
N ASP A 109 23.75 0.63 -17.53
CA ASP A 109 24.44 0.42 -18.84
C ASP A 109 24.06 -0.92 -19.47
N LYS A 110 23.62 -1.89 -18.67
CA LYS A 110 23.25 -3.25 -19.12
C LYS A 110 21.92 -3.67 -18.54
N PHE A 111 21.12 -4.38 -19.35
CA PHE A 111 19.87 -5.01 -18.92
C PHE A 111 18.74 -4.05 -18.47
N SER A 112 18.86 -2.73 -18.73
CA SER A 112 17.73 -1.81 -18.61
C SER A 112 16.88 -1.82 -19.87
N TRP A 113 15.55 -1.79 -19.70
CA TRP A 113 14.62 -1.62 -20.81
C TRP A 113 14.59 -0.18 -21.34
N THR A 114 15.03 0.78 -20.50
CA THR A 114 15.07 2.20 -20.79
C THR A 114 16.49 2.72 -20.61
N ASN A 115 17.06 3.35 -21.64
CA ASN A 115 18.37 4.03 -21.55
C ASN A 115 18.22 5.49 -21.08
N ALA A 116 19.37 6.14 -20.82
CA ALA A 116 19.42 7.52 -20.31
C ALA A 116 18.61 8.51 -21.17
N ARG A 117 18.74 8.46 -22.47
CA ARG A 117 18.04 9.37 -23.38
C ARG A 117 16.53 9.13 -23.36
N GLN A 118 16.10 7.87 -23.42
CA GLN A 118 14.68 7.50 -23.35
C GLN A 118 14.05 7.96 -22.04
N PHE A 119 14.77 7.86 -20.92
CA PHE A 119 14.30 8.34 -19.63
C PHE A 119 14.12 9.86 -19.61
N MET A 120 15.07 10.62 -20.15
CA MET A 120 14.94 12.09 -20.25
C MET A 120 13.75 12.47 -21.13
N ASP A 121 13.61 11.84 -22.30
CA ASP A 121 12.50 12.09 -23.22
C ASP A 121 11.14 11.77 -22.56
N PHE A 122 11.07 10.69 -21.81
CA PHE A 122 9.89 10.33 -21.00
C PHE A 122 9.58 11.39 -19.94
N CYS A 123 10.55 11.81 -19.15
CA CYS A 123 10.35 12.84 -18.11
C CYS A 123 9.86 14.16 -18.71
N LYS A 124 10.41 14.54 -19.87
CA LYS A 124 9.97 15.71 -20.63
C LYS A 124 8.53 15.56 -21.11
N ALA A 125 8.16 14.39 -21.64
CA ALA A 125 6.80 14.10 -22.08
C ALA A 125 5.79 14.08 -20.93
N ALA A 126 6.21 13.60 -19.75
CA ALA A 126 5.40 13.59 -18.52
C ALA A 126 5.35 14.95 -17.82
N GLY A 127 6.17 15.93 -18.22
CA GLY A 127 6.24 17.25 -17.59
C GLY A 127 6.83 17.21 -16.17
N ILE A 128 7.71 16.23 -15.86
CA ILE A 128 8.35 16.07 -14.56
C ILE A 128 9.83 16.44 -14.61
N ARG A 129 10.33 17.01 -13.50
CA ARG A 129 11.72 17.48 -13.39
C ARG A 129 12.72 16.32 -13.53
N CYS A 130 13.76 16.48 -14.34
CA CYS A 130 14.80 15.49 -14.55
C CYS A 130 16.09 16.22 -14.92
N ASP A 131 17.00 16.40 -13.95
CA ASP A 131 18.26 17.08 -14.14
C ASP A 131 19.38 16.06 -14.29
N GLU A 132 20.06 16.01 -15.41
CA GLU A 132 21.15 15.07 -15.65
C GLU A 132 22.34 15.38 -14.73
N ILE A 133 22.89 14.35 -14.10
CA ILE A 133 24.08 14.41 -13.25
C ILE A 133 25.08 13.32 -13.67
N SER A 134 26.35 13.47 -13.28
CA SER A 134 27.35 12.43 -13.56
C SER A 134 27.04 11.15 -12.77
N PRO A 135 26.92 9.97 -13.43
CA PRO A 135 26.78 8.70 -12.73
C PRO A 135 27.90 8.46 -11.69
N SER A 136 29.11 8.99 -11.94
CA SER A 136 30.25 8.87 -11.02
C SER A 136 30.07 9.52 -9.64
N CYS A 137 29.01 10.33 -9.46
CA CYS A 137 28.65 10.85 -8.14
C CYS A 137 28.22 9.73 -7.18
N TYR A 138 27.51 8.72 -7.69
CA TYR A 138 26.87 7.69 -6.86
C TYR A 138 27.29 6.26 -7.23
N PHE A 139 27.66 6.02 -8.48
CA PHE A 139 27.84 4.69 -9.04
C PHE A 139 29.30 4.38 -9.39
N LYS A 140 29.64 3.11 -9.33
CA LYS A 140 30.92 2.57 -9.81
C LYS A 140 31.01 2.73 -11.33
N PRO A 141 32.22 2.85 -11.88
CA PRO A 141 32.41 3.03 -13.32
C PRO A 141 31.77 1.94 -14.17
N GLY A 142 31.07 2.34 -15.23
CA GLY A 142 30.45 1.41 -16.19
C GLY A 142 29.19 0.70 -15.70
N MET A 143 28.61 1.11 -14.57
CA MET A 143 27.37 0.51 -14.04
C MET A 143 26.11 1.19 -14.58
N CYS A 144 26.14 2.50 -14.79
CA CYS A 144 25.01 3.26 -15.30
C CYS A 144 25.40 4.10 -16.51
N ASP A 145 24.50 4.16 -17.52
CA ASP A 145 24.65 5.02 -18.69
C ASP A 145 24.09 6.43 -18.46
N GLY A 146 23.27 6.63 -17.43
CA GLY A 146 22.72 7.90 -16.99
C GLY A 146 22.36 7.93 -15.52
N ALA A 147 22.43 9.12 -14.92
CA ALA A 147 21.93 9.41 -13.59
C ALA A 147 21.25 10.78 -13.57
N PHE A 148 20.18 10.91 -12.80
CA PHE A 148 19.28 12.06 -12.85
C PHE A 148 18.83 12.44 -11.45
N LEU A 149 18.97 13.73 -11.13
CA LEU A 149 18.34 14.30 -9.94
C LEU A 149 16.87 14.58 -10.25
N THR A 150 15.98 14.02 -9.44
CA THR A 150 14.54 14.04 -9.64
C THR A 150 13.83 14.63 -8.41
N GLN A 151 12.51 14.80 -8.51
CA GLN A 151 11.69 15.32 -7.42
C GLN A 151 10.70 14.25 -6.98
N GLU A 152 11.11 13.40 -6.08
CA GLU A 152 10.24 12.41 -5.46
C GLU A 152 10.55 12.34 -3.96
N TYR A 153 9.53 12.18 -3.13
CA TYR A 153 9.63 12.28 -1.67
C TYR A 153 9.27 10.96 -1.00
N THR A 154 9.49 10.90 0.31
CA THR A 154 8.97 9.81 1.12
C THR A 154 7.99 10.33 2.17
N TYR A 155 7.15 9.46 2.67
CA TYR A 155 6.23 9.77 3.76
C TYR A 155 6.48 8.86 4.96
N ASP A 156 6.20 9.38 6.15
CA ASP A 156 6.25 8.61 7.38
C ASP A 156 4.85 8.07 7.71
N ALA A 157 4.68 6.77 7.50
CA ALA A 157 3.39 6.12 7.71
C ALA A 157 2.94 6.11 9.18
N LYS A 158 3.87 6.16 10.15
CA LYS A 158 3.53 6.22 11.58
C LYS A 158 3.06 7.60 12.01
N ILE A 159 3.62 8.67 11.42
CA ILE A 159 3.12 10.03 11.63
C ILE A 159 1.72 10.15 10.99
N LEU A 160 1.55 9.64 9.78
CA LEU A 160 0.26 9.64 9.08
C LEU A 160 -0.80 8.81 9.82
N GLN A 161 -0.41 7.67 10.40
CA GLN A 161 -1.28 6.85 11.26
C GLN A 161 -1.82 7.65 12.44
N LYS A 162 -0.92 8.29 13.22
CA LYS A 162 -1.29 9.10 14.39
C LYS A 162 -2.22 10.26 14.01
N TYR A 163 -1.98 10.89 12.87
CA TYR A 163 -2.86 11.94 12.36
C TYR A 163 -4.28 11.42 12.13
N TYR A 164 -4.45 10.29 11.45
CA TYR A 164 -5.79 9.72 11.24
C TYR A 164 -6.43 9.24 12.53
N GLU A 165 -5.69 8.62 13.44
CA GLU A 165 -6.20 8.21 14.75
C GLU A 165 -6.77 9.42 15.49
N GLN A 166 -6.06 10.54 15.54
CA GLN A 166 -6.50 11.77 16.20
C GLN A 166 -7.69 12.42 15.47
N GLU A 167 -7.62 12.62 14.15
CA GLU A 167 -8.71 13.22 13.37
C GLU A 167 -10.03 12.44 13.49
N LEU A 168 -9.94 11.10 13.56
CA LEU A 168 -11.13 10.25 13.67
C LEU A 168 -11.60 10.11 15.13
N GLU A 169 -10.73 10.28 16.12
CA GLU A 169 -11.12 10.36 17.52
C GLU A 169 -11.97 11.60 17.80
N ASP A 170 -11.68 12.70 17.13
CA ASP A 170 -12.43 13.96 17.23
C ASP A 170 -13.80 13.92 16.52
N LEU A 171 -14.11 12.87 15.77
CA LEU A 171 -15.37 12.69 15.07
C LEU A 171 -16.28 11.69 15.82
N PRO A 172 -17.29 12.17 16.60
CA PRO A 172 -18.15 11.29 17.40
C PRO A 172 -19.05 10.37 16.57
N ASN A 173 -19.28 10.72 15.30
CA ASN A 173 -20.05 9.95 14.33
C ASN A 173 -19.24 8.90 13.58
N VAL A 174 -17.96 8.71 13.91
CA VAL A 174 -17.10 7.67 13.33
C VAL A 174 -16.72 6.64 14.41
N THR A 175 -17.02 5.39 14.13
CA THR A 175 -16.66 4.25 14.98
C THR A 175 -15.69 3.34 14.25
N ILE A 176 -14.61 2.91 14.90
CA ILE A 176 -13.64 1.95 14.35
C ILE A 176 -13.66 0.70 15.21
N VAL A 177 -13.86 -0.46 14.58
CA VAL A 177 -13.81 -1.78 15.22
C VAL A 177 -12.59 -2.53 14.72
N TYR A 178 -11.65 -2.78 15.61
CA TYR A 178 -10.46 -3.59 15.35
C TYR A 178 -10.71 -5.07 15.65
N GLY A 179 -9.97 -5.95 14.98
CA GLY A 179 -10.13 -7.39 15.10
C GLY A 179 -11.42 -7.91 14.47
N ALA A 180 -12.08 -7.12 13.62
CA ALA A 180 -13.31 -7.49 12.96
C ALA A 180 -13.11 -8.69 12.03
N ARG A 181 -13.94 -9.71 12.19
CA ARG A 181 -13.97 -10.92 11.36
C ARG A 181 -15.30 -10.98 10.63
N ILE A 182 -15.30 -10.51 9.38
CA ILE A 182 -16.50 -10.54 8.53
C ILE A 182 -16.73 -11.98 8.08
N GLU A 183 -17.95 -12.49 8.30
CA GLU A 183 -18.38 -13.82 7.88
C GLU A 183 -19.11 -13.74 6.54
N ARG A 184 -20.07 -12.81 6.41
CA ARG A 184 -20.89 -12.63 5.21
C ARG A 184 -21.39 -11.20 5.10
N ILE A 185 -21.73 -10.81 3.87
CA ILE A 185 -22.30 -9.49 3.54
C ILE A 185 -23.52 -9.75 2.67
N ILE A 186 -24.71 -9.45 3.17
CA ILE A 186 -25.98 -9.81 2.50
C ILE A 186 -26.58 -8.55 1.91
N LYS A 187 -26.82 -8.56 0.59
CA LYS A 187 -27.58 -7.50 -0.08
C LYS A 187 -29.06 -7.59 0.30
N LYS A 188 -29.62 -6.50 0.79
CA LYS A 188 -31.05 -6.27 1.01
C LYS A 188 -31.59 -5.28 -0.02
N HIS A 189 -32.87 -4.91 0.12
CA HIS A 189 -33.52 -3.99 -0.82
C HIS A 189 -32.84 -2.61 -0.85
N ASN A 190 -32.55 -2.01 0.33
CA ASN A 190 -32.01 -0.67 0.45
C ASN A 190 -30.69 -0.59 1.21
N SER A 191 -30.07 -1.72 1.57
CA SER A 191 -28.88 -1.77 2.41
C SER A 191 -28.08 -3.03 2.21
N PHE A 192 -26.89 -3.09 2.83
CA PHE A 192 -26.13 -4.30 3.06
C PHE A 192 -26.09 -4.60 4.55
N GLU A 193 -26.40 -5.85 4.90
CA GLU A 193 -26.12 -6.38 6.24
C GLU A 193 -24.70 -6.96 6.26
N VAL A 194 -23.85 -6.47 7.14
CA VAL A 194 -22.51 -6.99 7.37
C VAL A 194 -22.52 -7.79 8.67
N TRP A 195 -22.19 -9.07 8.59
CA TRP A 195 -22.17 -9.99 9.71
C TRP A 195 -20.73 -10.29 10.13
N LEU A 196 -20.45 -10.10 11.41
CA LEU A 196 -19.20 -10.48 12.02
C LEU A 196 -19.35 -11.79 12.78
N HIS A 197 -18.21 -12.43 13.03
CA HIS A 197 -18.15 -13.62 13.90
C HIS A 197 -18.82 -13.37 15.26
N GLY A 198 -19.66 -14.31 15.69
CA GLY A 198 -20.43 -14.19 16.92
C GLY A 198 -21.78 -13.49 16.75
N ASP A 199 -22.38 -13.58 15.57
CA ASP A 199 -23.73 -13.09 15.23
C ASP A 199 -23.93 -11.56 15.40
N VAL A 200 -22.84 -10.78 15.34
CA VAL A 200 -22.92 -9.32 15.39
C VAL A 200 -23.21 -8.79 14.01
N ARG A 201 -24.32 -8.05 13.88
CA ARG A 201 -24.83 -7.51 12.61
C ARG A 201 -24.84 -5.98 12.62
N MET A 202 -24.39 -5.39 11.53
CA MET A 202 -24.50 -3.96 11.22
C MET A 202 -25.06 -3.79 9.82
N GLU A 203 -25.64 -2.60 9.55
CA GLU A 203 -26.33 -2.35 8.31
C GLU A 203 -26.00 -0.95 7.76
N ALA A 204 -25.84 -0.82 6.43
CA ALA A 204 -25.65 0.46 5.76
C ALA A 204 -26.12 0.42 4.30
N PRO A 205 -26.62 1.55 3.74
CA PRO A 205 -26.92 1.67 2.33
C PRO A 205 -25.66 1.78 1.45
N PHE A 206 -24.48 1.99 2.07
CA PHE A 206 -23.20 2.14 1.38
C PHE A 206 -22.12 1.32 2.07
N VAL A 207 -21.42 0.48 1.31
CA VAL A 207 -20.25 -0.29 1.77
C VAL A 207 -19.06 -0.02 0.86
N LEU A 208 -17.92 0.34 1.45
CA LEU A 208 -16.64 0.46 0.77
C LEU A 208 -15.69 -0.66 1.22
N ASN A 209 -15.26 -1.50 0.29
CA ASN A 209 -14.19 -2.45 0.50
C ASN A 209 -12.85 -1.83 0.09
N ALA A 210 -12.04 -1.43 1.09
CA ALA A 210 -10.72 -0.82 0.97
C ALA A 210 -9.62 -1.71 1.57
N THR A 211 -9.71 -3.03 1.38
CA THR A 211 -8.86 -4.03 2.05
C THR A 211 -7.60 -4.39 1.26
N TYR A 212 -7.36 -3.77 0.10
CA TYR A 212 -6.17 -3.98 -0.73
C TYR A 212 -5.93 -5.45 -1.08
N ALA A 213 -4.98 -6.14 -0.40
CA ALA A 213 -4.67 -7.54 -0.68
C ALA A 213 -5.84 -8.50 -0.39
N SER A 214 -6.77 -8.11 0.48
CA SER A 214 -7.95 -8.92 0.82
C SER A 214 -9.22 -8.49 0.06
N VAL A 215 -9.06 -7.76 -1.06
CA VAL A 215 -10.20 -7.23 -1.82
C VAL A 215 -11.12 -8.35 -2.33
N ASN A 216 -10.55 -9.42 -2.89
CA ASN A 216 -11.32 -10.56 -3.40
C ASN A 216 -11.94 -11.40 -2.26
N GLN A 217 -11.22 -11.56 -1.14
CA GLN A 217 -11.75 -12.27 0.04
C GLN A 217 -12.99 -11.60 0.61
N VAL A 218 -13.05 -10.27 0.59
CA VAL A 218 -14.26 -9.53 1.00
C VAL A 218 -15.37 -9.65 -0.03
N ILE A 219 -15.04 -9.55 -1.32
CA ILE A 219 -16.03 -9.76 -2.41
C ILE A 219 -16.64 -11.17 -2.33
N ASN A 220 -15.84 -12.20 -2.01
CA ASN A 220 -16.32 -13.58 -1.86
C ASN A 220 -17.34 -13.79 -0.73
N LYS A 221 -17.47 -12.82 0.18
CA LYS A 221 -18.45 -12.85 1.27
C LYS A 221 -19.78 -12.19 0.90
N LEU A 222 -19.94 -11.69 -0.34
CA LEU A 222 -21.17 -11.08 -0.83
C LEU A 222 -22.21 -12.16 -1.17
N GLU A 223 -23.40 -12.00 -0.62
CA GLU A 223 -24.57 -12.83 -0.91
C GLU A 223 -25.69 -11.96 -1.50
N GLY A 224 -26.47 -12.55 -2.43
CA GLY A 224 -27.60 -11.88 -3.07
C GLY A 224 -27.23 -10.86 -4.14
N LEU A 225 -26.02 -10.97 -4.69
CA LEU A 225 -25.49 -10.12 -5.75
C LEU A 225 -24.50 -10.91 -6.61
N ASP A 226 -24.72 -10.90 -7.93
CA ASP A 226 -23.71 -11.39 -8.87
C ASP A 226 -22.52 -10.45 -8.87
N HIS A 227 -21.32 -11.00 -8.78
CA HIS A 227 -20.11 -10.21 -8.70
C HIS A 227 -18.94 -10.87 -9.45
N THR A 228 -17.94 -10.06 -9.73
CA THR A 228 -16.67 -10.50 -10.35
C THR A 228 -15.50 -10.08 -9.48
N PHE A 229 -14.50 -10.96 -9.43
CA PHE A 229 -13.26 -10.71 -8.70
C PHE A 229 -12.28 -9.86 -9.51
N PHE A 230 -11.38 -9.15 -8.82
CA PHE A 230 -10.24 -8.55 -9.49
C PHE A 230 -9.31 -9.65 -10.00
N ASP A 231 -8.92 -9.55 -11.27
CA ASP A 231 -7.91 -10.43 -11.86
C ASP A 231 -6.52 -9.98 -11.44
N ILE A 232 -6.08 -10.49 -10.30
CA ILE A 232 -4.84 -10.12 -9.63
C ILE A 232 -3.94 -11.31 -9.40
N LYS A 233 -2.63 -11.07 -9.39
CA LYS A 233 -1.64 -11.94 -8.77
C LYS A 233 -1.26 -11.40 -7.40
N TYR A 234 -0.83 -12.28 -6.53
CA TYR A 234 -0.40 -11.94 -5.17
C TYR A 234 1.10 -12.19 -5.03
N GLU A 235 1.81 -11.21 -4.48
CA GLU A 235 3.22 -11.33 -4.16
C GLU A 235 3.42 -11.14 -2.65
N LEU A 236 4.03 -12.12 -1.97
CA LEU A 236 4.57 -11.91 -0.63
C LEU A 236 5.88 -11.14 -0.76
N CYS A 237 5.84 -9.87 -0.42
CA CYS A 237 6.96 -8.95 -0.58
C CYS A 237 7.65 -8.65 0.74
N GLU A 238 8.99 -8.49 0.66
CA GLU A 238 9.85 -8.01 1.73
C GLU A 238 10.28 -6.57 1.47
N ILE A 239 10.22 -5.74 2.49
CA ILE A 239 10.85 -4.42 2.55
C ILE A 239 11.94 -4.49 3.62
N ILE A 240 13.20 -4.37 3.22
CA ILE A 240 14.33 -4.38 4.15
C ILE A 240 14.57 -2.98 4.68
N LEU A 241 14.65 -2.82 5.98
CA LEU A 241 15.11 -1.58 6.62
C LEU A 241 16.59 -1.70 6.97
N CYS A 242 17.35 -0.68 6.63
CA CYS A 242 18.79 -0.61 6.88
C CYS A 242 19.20 0.74 7.45
N GLU A 243 20.31 0.75 8.21
CA GLU A 243 20.94 1.95 8.71
C GLU A 243 21.92 2.48 7.67
N PRO A 244 21.70 3.67 7.10
CA PRO A 244 22.58 4.25 6.08
C PRO A 244 23.84 4.86 6.71
N SER A 245 24.97 4.81 5.96
CA SER A 245 26.14 5.62 6.27
C SER A 245 25.84 7.11 6.17
N GLN A 246 26.71 7.95 6.69
CA GLN A 246 26.55 9.41 6.60
C GLN A 246 26.45 9.92 5.16
N ALA A 247 27.17 9.28 4.22
CA ALA A 247 27.10 9.61 2.80
C ALA A 247 25.74 9.28 2.20
N LEU A 248 25.12 8.15 2.61
CA LEU A 248 23.85 7.68 2.06
C LEU A 248 22.64 8.38 2.68
N LYS A 249 22.73 8.92 3.90
CA LYS A 249 21.60 9.56 4.61
C LYS A 249 20.90 10.65 3.80
N GLY A 250 21.66 11.42 3.01
CA GLY A 250 21.14 12.50 2.17
C GLY A 250 20.75 12.08 0.77
N ALA A 251 20.65 10.77 0.47
CA ALA A 251 20.36 10.29 -0.86
C ALA A 251 19.32 9.15 -0.87
N GLY A 252 18.41 9.22 -1.82
CA GLY A 252 17.59 8.10 -2.26
C GLY A 252 18.03 7.70 -3.66
N ILE A 253 18.34 6.43 -3.89
CA ILE A 253 18.91 5.95 -5.14
C ILE A 253 18.02 4.83 -5.70
N THR A 254 17.60 4.98 -6.96
CA THR A 254 16.83 3.98 -7.69
C THR A 254 17.49 3.71 -9.04
N VAL A 255 17.99 2.50 -9.24
CA VAL A 255 18.33 2.01 -10.58
C VAL A 255 17.08 1.36 -11.14
N MET A 256 16.66 1.77 -12.34
CA MET A 256 15.31 1.54 -12.81
C MET A 256 15.22 0.71 -14.08
N ASP A 257 13.98 0.25 -14.32
CA ASP A 257 13.48 -0.42 -15.51
C ASP A 257 14.25 -1.69 -15.86
N GLY A 258 14.35 -2.57 -14.86
CA GLY A 258 15.01 -3.87 -14.99
C GLY A 258 15.15 -4.57 -13.63
N PRO A 259 15.96 -5.64 -13.54
CA PRO A 259 16.13 -6.44 -12.33
C PRO A 259 17.04 -5.75 -11.29
N PHE A 260 16.76 -4.49 -10.97
CA PHE A 260 17.59 -3.61 -10.18
C PHE A 260 17.02 -3.35 -8.78
N PHE A 261 17.52 -2.32 -8.12
CA PHE A 261 17.21 -2.01 -6.72
C PHE A 261 16.81 -0.55 -6.52
N SER A 262 16.19 -0.32 -5.38
CA SER A 262 15.97 1.00 -4.83
C SER A 262 16.37 1.02 -3.36
N ILE A 263 17.18 2.00 -2.96
CA ILE A 263 17.51 2.31 -1.57
C ILE A 263 17.17 3.77 -1.32
N MET A 264 16.30 4.04 -0.34
CA MET A 264 15.83 5.40 -0.12
C MET A 264 15.36 5.61 1.32
N PRO A 265 15.34 6.86 1.82
CA PRO A 265 14.85 7.16 3.16
C PRO A 265 13.47 6.54 3.42
N PHE A 266 13.27 5.95 4.59
CA PHE A 266 12.02 5.38 5.03
C PHE A 266 11.28 6.38 5.94
N GLY A 267 10.61 7.34 5.31
CA GLY A 267 9.99 8.46 6.02
C GLY A 267 11.01 9.25 6.85
N ARG A 268 10.62 9.61 8.07
CA ARG A 268 11.46 10.36 9.04
C ARG A 268 12.13 9.47 10.08
N THR A 269 12.21 8.17 9.83
CA THR A 269 12.76 7.19 10.79
C THR A 269 14.28 7.24 10.94
N GLY A 270 14.98 7.87 9.99
CA GLY A 270 16.44 7.82 9.89
C GLY A 270 16.97 6.53 9.25
N LEU A 271 16.10 5.56 8.96
CA LEU A 271 16.42 4.34 8.23
C LEU A 271 16.20 4.53 6.73
N HIS A 272 16.77 3.63 5.94
CA HIS A 272 16.47 3.49 4.52
C HIS A 272 15.73 2.18 4.27
N SER A 273 14.84 2.17 3.28
CA SER A 273 14.27 0.94 2.73
C SER A 273 15.11 0.46 1.55
N LEU A 274 15.46 -0.82 1.53
CA LEU A 274 16.10 -1.49 0.40
C LEU A 274 15.11 -2.47 -0.21
N THR A 275 14.93 -2.38 -1.52
CA THR A 275 14.06 -3.26 -2.31
C THR A 275 14.73 -3.60 -3.64
N SER A 276 14.30 -4.70 -4.25
CA SER A 276 14.75 -5.12 -5.57
C SER A 276 13.58 -5.69 -6.36
N VAL A 277 13.50 -5.42 -7.64
CA VAL A 277 12.47 -6.01 -8.51
C VAL A 277 12.50 -7.53 -8.45
N THR A 278 13.69 -8.13 -8.42
CA THR A 278 13.87 -9.59 -8.44
C THR A 278 13.65 -10.25 -7.09
N PHE A 279 14.11 -9.63 -6.00
CA PHE A 279 14.23 -10.30 -4.69
C PHE A 279 13.21 -9.83 -3.66
N THR A 280 12.54 -8.70 -3.89
CA THR A 280 11.45 -8.25 -3.03
C THR A 280 10.27 -9.23 -3.00
N PRO A 281 9.80 -9.81 -4.14
CA PRO A 281 8.83 -10.88 -4.11
C PRO A 281 9.49 -12.21 -3.73
N HIS A 282 9.09 -12.80 -2.60
CA HIS A 282 9.54 -14.14 -2.17
C HIS A 282 8.70 -15.26 -2.77
N VAL A 283 7.39 -15.05 -2.85
CA VAL A 283 6.43 -16.03 -3.38
C VAL A 283 5.35 -15.30 -4.14
N THR A 284 4.96 -15.87 -5.27
CA THR A 284 3.87 -15.36 -6.11
C THR A 284 2.78 -16.41 -6.25
N SER A 285 1.51 -16.00 -6.20
CA SER A 285 0.36 -16.81 -6.59
C SER A 285 -0.47 -16.07 -7.65
N TYR A 286 -0.89 -16.81 -8.66
CA TYR A 286 -1.80 -16.35 -9.72
C TYR A 286 -3.25 -16.79 -9.48
N ASP A 287 -3.50 -17.48 -8.37
CA ASP A 287 -4.82 -17.94 -7.99
C ASP A 287 -5.67 -16.75 -7.53
N GLU A 288 -6.96 -16.82 -7.80
CA GLU A 288 -7.94 -15.81 -7.38
C GLU A 288 -8.00 -15.69 -5.85
N PHE A 289 -7.84 -16.82 -5.16
CA PHE A 289 -7.66 -16.94 -3.72
C PHE A 289 -6.31 -17.59 -3.46
N PRO A 290 -5.30 -16.85 -3.02
CA PRO A 290 -3.92 -17.33 -3.01
C PRO A 290 -3.68 -18.39 -1.93
N SER A 291 -3.08 -19.51 -2.33
CA SER A 291 -2.63 -20.57 -1.45
C SER A 291 -1.10 -20.59 -1.38
N PHE A 292 -0.56 -20.34 -0.21
CA PHE A 292 0.88 -20.31 0.04
C PHE A 292 1.32 -21.43 0.98
N LYS A 293 2.54 -21.93 0.78
CA LYS A 293 3.10 -22.96 1.67
C LYS A 293 3.14 -22.52 3.14
N CYS A 294 3.36 -21.24 3.40
CA CYS A 294 3.39 -20.69 4.76
C CYS A 294 2.04 -20.78 5.48
N GLN A 295 0.92 -20.91 4.76
CA GLN A 295 -0.42 -21.10 5.35
C GLN A 295 -0.63 -22.52 5.89
N ARG A 296 0.12 -23.50 5.36
CA ARG A 296 -0.03 -24.91 5.77
C ARG A 296 0.55 -25.11 7.16
N GLY A 297 -0.25 -25.63 8.08
CA GLY A 297 0.17 -25.89 9.45
C GLY A 297 0.05 -24.70 10.41
N ILE A 298 -0.42 -23.53 9.96
CA ILE A 298 -0.77 -22.43 10.85
C ILE A 298 -2.12 -22.76 11.53
N GLN A 299 -2.07 -23.41 12.67
CA GLN A 299 -3.22 -23.64 13.55
C GLN A 299 -2.91 -23.12 14.95
N SER A 300 -2.31 -21.94 15.07
CA SER A 300 -2.16 -21.32 16.38
C SER A 300 -3.40 -20.48 16.70
N SER A 301 -3.84 -20.51 17.95
CA SER A 301 -4.99 -19.73 18.43
C SER A 301 -4.84 -18.21 18.23
N ASN A 302 -3.62 -17.74 17.94
CA ASN A 302 -3.28 -16.31 17.85
C ASN A 302 -3.01 -15.80 16.44
N PHE A 303 -2.89 -16.68 15.44
CA PHE A 303 -2.64 -16.29 14.06
C PHE A 303 -3.38 -17.21 13.09
N THR A 304 -4.20 -16.62 12.23
CA THR A 304 -4.92 -17.34 11.19
C THR A 304 -4.59 -16.74 9.83
N CYS A 305 -4.31 -17.61 8.86
CA CYS A 305 -4.13 -17.22 7.47
C CYS A 305 -4.61 -18.37 6.57
N SER A 306 -5.53 -18.06 5.67
CA SER A 306 -6.07 -18.99 4.70
C SER A 306 -6.33 -18.27 3.38
N GLU A 307 -6.80 -19.00 2.38
CA GLU A 307 -7.23 -18.45 1.09
C GLU A 307 -8.39 -17.45 1.27
N ASP A 308 -9.32 -17.72 2.19
CA ASP A 308 -10.49 -16.89 2.47
C ASP A 308 -10.21 -15.72 3.43
N ASN A 309 -9.12 -15.78 4.19
CA ASN A 309 -8.75 -14.75 5.16
C ASN A 309 -7.23 -14.60 5.24
N LEU A 310 -6.68 -13.67 4.47
CA LEU A 310 -5.25 -13.39 4.47
C LEU A 310 -4.80 -12.77 5.80
N GLY A 311 -3.90 -13.45 6.49
CA GLY A 311 -3.28 -12.96 7.71
C GLY A 311 -2.27 -11.84 7.46
N ASN A 312 -1.82 -11.19 8.52
CA ASN A 312 -0.77 -10.18 8.46
C ASN A 312 0.61 -10.85 8.28
N CYS A 313 1.20 -10.75 7.09
CA CYS A 313 2.48 -11.38 6.77
C CYS A 313 3.62 -10.91 7.68
N ASN A 314 3.58 -9.66 8.17
CA ASN A 314 4.60 -9.13 9.07
C ASN A 314 4.54 -9.76 10.48
N ARG A 315 3.41 -10.35 10.85
CA ARG A 315 3.20 -11.07 12.12
C ARG A 315 3.19 -12.59 11.93
N CYS A 316 3.34 -13.07 10.69
CA CYS A 316 3.32 -14.49 10.38
C CYS A 316 4.48 -15.23 11.07
N PRO A 317 4.23 -16.34 11.77
CA PRO A 317 5.28 -17.16 12.39
C PRO A 317 6.13 -17.89 11.33
N HIS A 318 5.66 -18.00 10.09
CA HIS A 318 6.31 -18.70 8.98
C HIS A 318 6.78 -17.71 7.90
N LYS A 319 7.38 -16.60 8.31
CA LYS A 319 8.03 -15.67 7.38
C LYS A 319 9.16 -16.37 6.62
N PRO A 320 9.38 -16.02 5.34
CA PRO A 320 10.58 -16.49 4.64
C PRO A 320 11.84 -15.87 5.28
N ASP A 321 12.98 -16.52 5.06
CA ASP A 321 14.28 -15.92 5.36
C ASP A 321 14.48 -14.66 4.53
N SER A 322 15.16 -13.67 5.11
CA SER A 322 15.40 -12.39 4.42
C SER A 322 16.25 -12.55 3.18
N ALA A 323 15.87 -11.88 2.11
CA ALA A 323 16.65 -11.73 0.89
C ALA A 323 17.78 -10.68 1.01
N TRP A 324 18.09 -10.21 2.22
CA TRP A 324 19.15 -9.25 2.47
C TRP A 324 20.48 -9.57 1.77
N PRO A 325 21.02 -10.83 1.81
CA PRO A 325 22.29 -11.12 1.16
C PRO A 325 22.27 -10.85 -0.36
N TYR A 326 21.13 -11.07 -0.99
CA TYR A 326 20.98 -10.88 -2.44
C TYR A 326 20.74 -9.40 -2.79
N MET A 327 19.86 -8.72 -2.05
CA MET A 327 19.53 -7.32 -2.30
C MET A 327 20.72 -6.40 -2.00
N SER A 328 21.43 -6.64 -0.89
CA SER A 328 22.62 -5.87 -0.53
C SER A 328 23.73 -6.07 -1.55
N HIS A 329 24.02 -7.32 -1.93
CA HIS A 329 25.03 -7.60 -2.94
C HIS A 329 24.72 -6.93 -4.30
N LEU A 330 23.44 -6.92 -4.69
CA LEU A 330 23.02 -6.23 -5.91
C LEU A 330 23.27 -4.72 -5.83
N ALA A 331 22.92 -4.07 -4.72
CA ALA A 331 23.13 -2.65 -4.54
C ALA A 331 24.63 -2.29 -4.44
N ASP A 332 25.40 -3.07 -3.68
CA ASP A 332 26.86 -2.90 -3.53
C ASP A 332 27.62 -3.03 -4.86
N LYS A 333 27.10 -3.81 -5.79
CA LYS A 333 27.66 -3.91 -7.13
C LYS A 333 27.62 -2.58 -7.88
N TYR A 334 26.58 -1.78 -7.66
CA TYR A 334 26.38 -0.50 -8.34
C TYR A 334 26.94 0.68 -7.60
N LEU A 335 26.71 0.74 -6.27
CA LEU A 335 27.06 1.90 -5.45
C LEU A 335 28.56 2.01 -5.21
N LYS A 336 29.04 3.26 -5.13
CA LYS A 336 30.41 3.53 -4.68
C LYS A 336 30.59 3.12 -3.21
N ASP A 337 31.83 2.84 -2.83
CA ASP A 337 32.16 2.23 -1.53
C ASP A 337 31.84 3.13 -0.32
N GLU A 338 31.65 4.44 -0.51
CA GLU A 338 31.21 5.35 0.56
C GLU A 338 29.74 5.24 0.91
N TYR A 339 28.89 4.72 0.01
CA TYR A 339 27.44 4.55 0.23
C TYR A 339 27.13 3.21 0.88
N THR A 340 27.61 3.04 2.11
CA THR A 340 27.39 1.80 2.88
C THR A 340 26.11 1.85 3.72
N TYR A 341 25.63 0.68 4.10
CA TYR A 341 24.45 0.53 4.94
C TYR A 341 24.49 -0.84 5.63
N THR A 342 23.79 -0.96 6.76
CA THR A 342 23.76 -2.21 7.54
C THR A 342 22.32 -2.66 7.75
N TYR A 343 22.10 -3.98 7.72
CA TYR A 343 20.78 -4.58 7.95
C TYR A 343 20.24 -4.21 9.33
N ARG A 344 18.96 -3.86 9.37
CA ARG A 344 18.24 -3.62 10.62
C ARG A 344 17.13 -4.64 10.85
N GLU A 345 16.18 -4.71 9.94
CA GLU A 345 15.04 -5.63 9.99
C GLU A 345 14.38 -5.80 8.63
N SER A 346 13.53 -6.82 8.52
CA SER A 346 12.70 -7.06 7.34
C SER A 346 11.22 -6.99 7.71
N LEU A 347 10.46 -6.24 6.91
CA LEU A 347 9.02 -6.11 6.99
C LEU A 347 8.38 -6.87 5.82
N TYR A 348 7.28 -7.58 6.08
CA TYR A 348 6.61 -8.41 5.08
C TYR A 348 5.16 -7.99 4.87
N SER A 349 4.74 -7.88 3.61
CA SER A 349 3.36 -7.57 3.24
C SER A 349 2.95 -8.29 1.96
N MET A 350 1.66 -8.59 1.85
CA MET A 350 1.07 -9.09 0.61
C MET A 350 0.77 -7.93 -0.33
N LYS A 351 1.23 -8.03 -1.58
CA LYS A 351 1.03 -7.04 -2.64
C LYS A 351 0.20 -7.66 -3.76
N PRO A 352 -1.04 -7.20 -3.97
CA PRO A 352 -1.83 -7.57 -5.13
C PRO A 352 -1.44 -6.72 -6.34
N ILE A 353 -1.37 -7.33 -7.51
CA ILE A 353 -1.01 -6.69 -8.78
C ILE A 353 -2.03 -7.14 -9.82
N LEU A 354 -2.64 -6.19 -10.52
CA LEU A 354 -3.50 -6.50 -11.67
C LEU A 354 -2.69 -7.25 -12.73
N LYS A 355 -3.16 -8.40 -13.17
CA LYS A 355 -2.45 -9.20 -14.20
C LYS A 355 -2.33 -8.43 -15.51
N SER A 356 -3.32 -7.60 -15.85
CA SER A 356 -3.25 -6.72 -17.03
C SER A 356 -2.12 -5.69 -16.99
N SER A 357 -1.58 -5.40 -15.81
CA SER A 357 -0.48 -4.42 -15.61
C SER A 357 0.91 -5.04 -15.71
N GLU A 358 1.04 -6.34 -15.97
CA GLU A 358 2.36 -6.99 -16.06
C GLU A 358 3.13 -6.59 -17.34
N VAL A 359 2.41 -6.13 -18.37
CA VAL A 359 3.02 -5.78 -19.66
C VAL A 359 3.78 -4.45 -19.58
N ASP A 360 3.24 -3.46 -18.86
CA ASP A 360 3.78 -2.09 -18.81
C ASP A 360 4.21 -1.66 -17.40
N ASP A 361 4.18 -2.58 -16.42
CA ASP A 361 4.41 -2.34 -14.99
C ASP A 361 3.55 -1.24 -14.39
N SER A 362 2.44 -0.87 -15.04
CA SER A 362 1.49 0.10 -14.50
C SER A 362 0.93 -0.38 -13.15
N ARG A 363 0.55 0.57 -12.32
CA ARG A 363 -0.08 0.29 -11.01
C ARG A 363 -1.25 1.24 -10.84
N PRO A 364 -2.31 1.10 -11.66
CA PRO A 364 -3.49 1.94 -11.54
C PRO A 364 -4.25 1.61 -10.27
N THR A 365 -4.90 2.63 -9.70
CA THR A 365 -5.99 2.39 -8.74
C THR A 365 -7.20 1.94 -9.55
N ALA A 366 -7.74 0.77 -9.22
CA ALA A 366 -8.92 0.23 -9.85
C ALA A 366 -10.10 0.27 -8.86
N ILE A 367 -11.16 0.95 -9.25
CA ILE A 367 -12.40 1.05 -8.47
C ILE A 367 -13.51 0.35 -9.23
N ARG A 368 -14.26 -0.51 -8.54
CA ARG A 368 -15.40 -1.22 -9.10
C ARG A 368 -16.64 -0.97 -8.25
N VAL A 369 -17.69 -0.49 -8.89
CA VAL A 369 -19.02 -0.43 -8.31
C VAL A 369 -19.70 -1.77 -8.59
N LEU A 370 -19.85 -2.60 -7.55
CA LEU A 370 -20.48 -3.92 -7.65
C LEU A 370 -22.01 -3.82 -7.51
N SER A 371 -22.51 -2.78 -6.84
CA SER A 371 -23.93 -2.47 -6.72
C SER A 371 -24.11 -0.95 -6.61
N GLU A 372 -25.10 -0.42 -7.34
CA GLU A 372 -25.42 1.01 -7.33
C GLU A 372 -26.49 1.36 -6.29
N ALA A 373 -27.38 0.42 -5.96
CA ALA A 373 -28.45 0.62 -4.99
C ALA A 373 -28.84 -0.73 -4.33
N PRO A 374 -28.54 -0.92 -3.05
CA PRO A 374 -27.60 -0.17 -2.22
C PRO A 374 -26.19 -0.20 -2.80
N VAL A 375 -25.35 0.77 -2.40
CA VAL A 375 -24.01 0.95 -2.99
C VAL A 375 -22.99 -0.01 -2.39
N PHE A 376 -22.29 -0.78 -3.24
CA PHE A 376 -21.09 -1.53 -2.84
C PHE A 376 -19.94 -1.24 -3.78
N ILE A 377 -18.85 -0.71 -3.23
CA ILE A 377 -17.65 -0.33 -3.98
C ILE A 377 -16.47 -1.11 -3.46
N SER A 378 -15.64 -1.63 -4.36
CA SER A 378 -14.34 -2.20 -4.02
C SER A 378 -13.22 -1.42 -4.69
N VAL A 379 -12.19 -1.07 -3.91
CA VAL A 379 -11.00 -0.37 -4.39
C VAL A 379 -9.74 -1.23 -4.23
N LEU A 380 -9.04 -1.42 -5.34
CA LEU A 380 -7.69 -1.93 -5.38
C LEU A 380 -6.74 -0.77 -5.63
N SER A 381 -6.08 -0.29 -4.57
CA SER A 381 -5.21 0.88 -4.62
C SER A 381 -3.92 0.58 -5.39
N GLY A 382 -3.51 1.51 -6.27
CA GLY A 382 -2.25 1.44 -7.00
C GLY A 382 -1.10 2.12 -6.25
N LYS A 383 -1.36 3.30 -5.70
CA LYS A 383 -0.39 4.16 -5.01
C LYS A 383 -1.04 4.92 -3.86
N ILE A 384 -0.21 5.44 -2.95
CA ILE A 384 -0.73 6.22 -1.81
C ILE A 384 -1.33 7.55 -2.24
N ASN A 385 -0.69 8.26 -3.18
CA ASN A 385 -1.15 9.56 -3.65
C ASN A 385 -2.33 9.50 -4.62
N THR A 386 -2.77 8.31 -5.05
CA THR A 386 -4.01 8.14 -5.82
C THR A 386 -5.23 7.88 -4.94
N VAL A 387 -5.13 8.11 -3.63
CA VAL A 387 -6.27 8.00 -2.68
C VAL A 387 -7.44 8.90 -3.05
N TYR A 388 -7.16 10.00 -3.73
CA TYR A 388 -8.14 10.96 -4.21
C TYR A 388 -9.06 10.45 -5.33
N ASP A 389 -8.73 9.31 -5.94
CA ASP A 389 -9.64 8.64 -6.86
C ASP A 389 -10.96 8.22 -6.18
N LEU A 390 -10.99 8.17 -4.84
CA LEU A 390 -12.22 7.91 -4.09
C LEU A 390 -13.18 9.11 -4.02
N ASP A 391 -12.72 10.34 -4.24
CA ASP A 391 -13.53 11.56 -3.97
C ASP A 391 -14.86 11.53 -4.71
N GLU A 392 -14.89 11.11 -5.97
CA GLU A 392 -16.10 11.05 -6.80
C GLU A 392 -17.13 10.00 -6.32
N TYR A 393 -16.68 8.98 -5.57
CA TYR A 393 -17.54 7.93 -5.03
C TYR A 393 -18.03 8.18 -3.61
N LEU A 394 -17.39 9.14 -2.92
CA LEU A 394 -17.71 9.48 -1.53
C LEU A 394 -18.64 10.70 -1.38
N MET A 395 -18.83 11.46 -2.48
CA MET A 395 -19.70 12.64 -2.53
C MET A 395 -21.19 12.32 -2.42
#